data_058a5be0d7cb5cd2611e0969801b8d67
#
_entry.id   058a5be0d7cb5cd2611e0969801b8d67
#
_cell.length_a   1.000
_cell.length_b   1.000
_cell.length_c   1.000
_cell.angle_alpha   90.00
_cell.angle_beta   90.00
_cell.angle_gamma   90.00
#
_symmetry.space_group_name_H-M   'P 1'
#
loop_
_entity.id
_entity.type
_entity.pdbx_description
1 polymer ?
#
loop_
_entity_poly.entity_id
_entity_poly.type
_entity_poly.pdbx_seq_one_letter_code
_entity_poly.pdbx_strand_id
1 'polypeptide(L)'
;MFYKNEELVSILPLNIKKSFLKILNWNGFPFSDYNQPILKTNYHLKLNDFKFIISQLREIVKFDNIHFINNINSHYLDDTIKINNISYQLMFTRNEQQHNIIQKLKNKIKYEYRKLKINYNLEINLNPTKHEKKDILNFFITQKTKQLNRTNAWNYLNINKYKKNINNLLEYNNKNITFSCLKIENKIISAHIGYIYNNVFYYIFPVYDNDYKKYSPGNILLCKLLENCQTENFKSFDFTIGSEAYKRKLNNKSCEIIEYISSETILGYTYYFLIKLKI
;
A
#
# COMPACT_ATOMS: atom_id res chain seq x y z
N MET A 1 7.97 20.85 9.35
CA MET A 1 9.36 20.95 8.88
C MET A 1 10.24 21.07 10.10
N PHE A 2 11.36 20.37 10.12
CA PHE A 2 12.32 20.41 11.22
C PHE A 2 13.69 20.84 10.69
N TYR A 3 14.23 21.89 11.32
CA TYR A 3 15.52 22.48 10.97
C TYR A 3 16.53 22.21 12.08
N LYS A 4 17.79 21.98 11.70
CA LYS A 4 18.92 21.85 12.61
C LYS A 4 20.07 22.72 12.06
N ASN A 5 20.57 23.66 12.87
CA ASN A 5 21.56 24.64 12.43
C ASN A 5 21.12 25.37 11.12
N GLU A 6 19.88 25.88 11.10
CA GLU A 6 19.25 26.58 9.97
C GLU A 6 19.02 25.72 8.72
N GLU A 7 19.37 24.44 8.75
CA GLU A 7 19.20 23.53 7.63
C GLU A 7 17.95 22.65 7.79
N LEU A 8 17.14 22.53 6.73
CA LEU A 8 16.00 21.62 6.72
C LEU A 8 16.48 20.16 6.66
N VAL A 9 16.31 19.43 7.76
CA VAL A 9 16.77 18.04 7.89
C VAL A 9 15.64 17.02 7.86
N SER A 10 14.39 17.43 8.19
CA SER A 10 13.25 16.52 8.16
C SER A 10 11.91 17.24 7.88
N ILE A 11 11.02 16.54 7.16
CA ILE A 11 9.61 16.90 7.00
C ILE A 11 8.77 15.74 7.52
N LEU A 12 7.90 16.02 8.49
CA LEU A 12 6.90 15.06 8.97
C LEU A 12 5.55 15.46 8.36
N PRO A 13 5.00 14.70 7.40
CA PRO A 13 3.69 14.96 6.83
C PRO A 13 2.58 14.52 7.81
N LEU A 14 2.26 15.38 8.76
CA LEU A 14 1.31 15.11 9.83
C LEU A 14 -0.02 15.82 9.61
N ASN A 15 -1.09 15.28 10.17
CA ASN A 15 -2.37 15.93 10.29
C ASN A 15 -3.00 15.68 11.66
N ILE A 16 -4.02 16.48 12.00
CA ILE A 16 -4.83 16.27 13.20
C ILE A 16 -6.22 15.85 12.77
N LYS A 17 -6.58 14.61 13.08
CA LYS A 17 -7.96 14.14 12.97
C LYS A 17 -8.74 14.73 14.13
N LYS A 18 -9.68 15.61 13.81
CA LYS A 18 -10.60 16.22 14.78
C LYS A 18 -11.87 15.37 14.88
N SER A 19 -12.11 14.79 16.04
CA SER A 19 -13.34 14.15 16.45
C SER A 19 -13.61 14.57 17.89
N PHE A 20 -14.25 13.75 18.73
CA PHE A 20 -14.28 13.94 20.19
C PHE A 20 -12.86 14.06 20.79
N LEU A 21 -11.90 13.32 20.22
CA LEU A 21 -10.46 13.42 20.50
C LEU A 21 -9.72 14.04 19.29
N LYS A 22 -8.67 14.80 19.58
CA LYS A 22 -7.73 15.32 18.59
C LYS A 22 -6.54 14.37 18.51
N ILE A 23 -6.42 13.67 17.40
CA ILE A 23 -5.37 12.67 17.19
C ILE A 23 -4.39 13.17 16.14
N LEU A 24 -3.14 13.33 16.54
CA LEU A 24 -2.02 13.60 15.63
C LEU A 24 -1.65 12.30 14.92
N ASN A 25 -1.71 12.28 13.60
CA ASN A 25 -1.39 11.12 12.79
C ASN A 25 -0.69 11.48 11.47
N TRP A 26 -0.24 10.47 10.73
CA TRP A 26 0.29 10.65 9.38
C TRP A 26 -0.80 11.11 8.41
N ASN A 27 -0.42 12.02 7.52
CA ASN A 27 -1.27 12.41 6.39
C ASN A 27 -1.23 11.31 5.33
N GLY A 28 -2.40 10.86 4.87
CA GLY A 28 -2.49 9.82 3.82
C GLY A 28 -3.40 8.66 4.16
N PHE A 29 -3.81 8.50 5.43
CA PHE A 29 -4.81 7.49 5.80
C PHE A 29 -6.14 7.70 5.04
N PRO A 30 -6.77 6.66 4.48
CA PRO A 30 -6.45 5.23 4.63
C PRO A 30 -5.62 4.63 3.48
N PHE A 31 -5.01 5.43 2.61
CA PHE A 31 -4.37 4.96 1.38
C PHE A 31 -2.86 4.77 1.50
N SER A 32 -2.26 5.21 2.59
CA SER A 32 -0.82 5.08 2.80
C SER A 32 -0.50 3.78 3.51
N ASP A 33 0.09 2.85 2.78
CA ASP A 33 0.60 1.58 3.32
C ASP A 33 1.93 1.77 4.07
N TYR A 34 2.64 2.86 3.77
CA TYR A 34 3.94 3.16 4.37
C TYR A 34 4.00 4.62 4.80
N ASN A 35 4.38 4.83 6.05
CA ASN A 35 4.55 6.14 6.63
C ASN A 35 5.92 6.29 7.29
N GLN A 36 6.55 7.42 7.06
CA GLN A 36 7.80 7.80 7.71
C GLN A 36 8.07 9.29 7.55
N PRO A 37 8.97 9.88 8.35
CA PRO A 37 9.53 11.19 8.07
C PRO A 37 10.26 11.21 6.72
N ILE A 38 10.16 12.31 5.99
CA ILE A 38 11.02 12.59 4.84
C ILE A 38 12.29 13.21 5.39
N LEU A 39 13.43 12.55 5.18
CA LEU A 39 14.70 12.94 5.74
C LEU A 39 15.65 13.45 4.65
N LYS A 40 16.48 14.43 5.00
CA LYS A 40 17.65 14.79 4.19
C LYS A 40 18.57 13.59 4.05
N THR A 41 19.26 13.46 2.92
CA THR A 41 20.27 12.42 2.70
C THR A 41 21.28 12.41 3.83
N ASN A 42 21.57 11.22 4.38
CA ASN A 42 22.48 11.00 5.49
C ASN A 42 22.05 11.59 6.85
N TYR A 43 20.83 12.11 6.97
CA TYR A 43 20.29 12.49 8.26
C TYR A 43 19.50 11.34 8.89
N HIS A 44 19.75 11.09 10.17
CA HIS A 44 19.03 10.10 10.96
C HIS A 44 18.26 10.81 12.08
N LEU A 45 16.94 10.80 12.00
CA LEU A 45 16.08 11.33 13.05
C LEU A 45 16.25 10.46 14.31
N LYS A 46 16.63 11.09 15.43
CA LYS A 46 16.80 10.41 16.73
C LYS A 46 15.56 10.63 17.60
N LEU A 47 15.41 9.81 18.63
CA LEU A 47 14.33 9.94 19.61
C LEU A 47 14.26 11.36 20.24
N ASN A 48 15.43 11.94 20.57
CA ASN A 48 15.47 13.28 21.14
C ASN A 48 15.00 14.35 20.14
N ASP A 49 15.36 14.23 18.86
CA ASP A 49 14.86 15.13 17.80
C ASP A 49 13.34 15.01 17.68
N PHE A 50 12.82 13.79 17.71
CA PHE A 50 11.37 13.53 17.66
C PHE A 50 10.65 14.12 18.87
N LYS A 51 11.14 13.89 20.10
CA LYS A 51 10.58 14.47 21.33
C LYS A 51 10.57 15.99 21.27
N PHE A 52 11.63 16.60 20.76
CA PHE A 52 11.71 18.05 20.56
C PHE A 52 10.65 18.53 19.54
N ILE A 53 10.52 17.86 18.40
CA ILE A 53 9.50 18.20 17.40
C ILE A 53 8.10 18.14 18.00
N ILE A 54 7.79 17.11 18.77
CA ILE A 54 6.48 16.94 19.41
C ILE A 54 6.23 18.01 20.45
N SER A 55 7.24 18.38 21.27
CA SER A 55 7.11 19.49 22.24
C SER A 55 6.77 20.82 21.57
N GLN A 56 7.47 21.16 20.48
CA GLN A 56 7.20 22.38 19.71
C GLN A 56 5.82 22.35 19.05
N LEU A 57 5.39 21.19 18.55
CA LEU A 57 4.04 21.06 17.97
C LEU A 57 2.94 21.28 19.01
N ARG A 58 3.13 20.87 20.27
CA ARG A 58 2.17 21.08 21.37
C ARG A 58 1.92 22.56 21.69
N GLU A 59 2.95 23.39 21.53
CA GLU A 59 2.82 24.84 21.73
C GLU A 59 1.94 25.49 20.66
N ILE A 60 1.96 24.94 19.44
CA ILE A 60 1.23 25.48 18.28
C ILE A 60 -0.17 24.89 18.19
N VAL A 61 -0.30 23.58 18.44
CA VAL A 61 -1.54 22.82 18.23
C VAL A 61 -1.76 21.82 19.37
N LYS A 62 -2.95 21.89 19.99
CA LYS A 62 -3.35 20.91 21.04
C LYS A 62 -3.87 19.62 20.41
N PHE A 63 -3.36 18.48 20.86
CA PHE A 63 -3.84 17.14 20.54
C PHE A 63 -3.83 16.26 21.80
N ASP A 64 -4.68 15.21 21.79
CA ASP A 64 -4.87 14.31 22.93
C ASP A 64 -3.99 13.07 22.83
N ASN A 65 -3.77 12.61 21.61
CA ASN A 65 -2.96 11.43 21.31
C ASN A 65 -2.08 11.66 20.08
N ILE A 66 -0.98 10.92 20.04
CA ILE A 66 -0.26 10.60 18.82
C ILE A 66 -0.62 9.17 18.45
N HIS A 67 -1.03 8.93 17.21
CA HIS A 67 -1.32 7.60 16.71
C HIS A 67 -0.74 7.44 15.31
N PHE A 68 0.47 6.93 15.22
CA PHE A 68 1.17 6.70 13.98
C PHE A 68 1.04 5.23 13.57
N ILE A 69 0.32 4.98 12.51
CA ILE A 69 0.12 3.66 11.93
C ILE A 69 0.98 3.48 10.69
N ASN A 70 1.28 2.22 10.34
CA ASN A 70 2.00 1.85 9.14
C ASN A 70 3.39 2.49 9.01
N ASN A 71 4.12 2.63 10.12
CA ASN A 71 5.49 3.12 10.08
C ASN A 71 6.44 2.02 9.62
N ILE A 72 7.34 2.34 8.68
CA ILE A 72 8.41 1.44 8.21
C ILE A 72 9.71 1.61 8.97
N ASN A 73 9.77 2.54 9.90
CA ASN A 73 10.97 2.84 10.67
C ASN A 73 10.61 3.28 12.09
N SER A 74 11.33 2.81 13.09
CA SER A 74 11.04 3.04 14.51
C SER A 74 12.16 3.71 15.29
N HIS A 75 13.34 3.93 14.71
CA HIS A 75 14.53 4.41 15.44
C HIS A 75 14.36 5.75 16.14
N TYR A 76 13.33 6.53 15.78
CA TYR A 76 13.01 7.83 16.40
C TYR A 76 11.81 7.75 17.36
N LEU A 77 11.21 6.58 17.52
CA LEU A 77 10.08 6.33 18.44
C LEU A 77 10.59 5.64 19.71
N ASP A 78 9.83 5.73 20.79
CA ASP A 78 10.12 5.04 22.03
C ASP A 78 9.57 3.59 22.05
N ASP A 79 9.72 2.90 23.18
CA ASP A 79 9.35 1.48 23.33
C ASP A 79 7.83 1.22 23.36
N THR A 80 6.98 2.22 23.17
CA THR A 80 5.51 2.04 23.10
C THR A 80 5.04 1.53 21.74
N ILE A 81 5.97 1.20 20.87
CA ILE A 81 5.71 0.63 19.54
C ILE A 81 5.24 -0.83 19.64
N LYS A 82 4.45 -1.25 18.68
CA LYS A 82 4.13 -2.66 18.43
C LYS A 82 4.16 -2.97 16.94
N ILE A 83 4.45 -4.22 16.61
CA ILE A 83 4.29 -4.72 15.24
C ILE A 83 2.80 -4.81 14.96
N ASN A 84 2.34 -4.04 13.95
CA ASN A 84 0.95 -4.00 13.53
C ASN A 84 0.72 -4.84 12.27
N ASN A 85 1.70 -4.90 11.39
CA ASN A 85 1.59 -5.57 10.11
C ASN A 85 2.96 -6.04 9.60
N ILE A 86 2.95 -6.73 8.47
CA ILE A 86 4.16 -7.11 7.74
C ILE A 86 3.99 -6.70 6.29
N SER A 87 5.02 -6.13 5.69
CA SER A 87 5.13 -5.96 4.25
C SER A 87 6.01 -7.03 3.64
N TYR A 88 5.72 -7.40 2.40
CA TYR A 88 6.41 -8.47 1.68
C TYR A 88 6.96 -7.94 0.37
N GLN A 89 8.20 -8.29 0.05
CA GLN A 89 8.88 -7.87 -1.17
C GLN A 89 9.53 -9.07 -1.86
N LEU A 90 9.48 -9.08 -3.19
CA LEU A 90 10.31 -9.93 -4.02
C LEU A 90 11.46 -9.07 -4.57
N MET A 91 12.65 -9.25 -4.02
CA MET A 91 13.87 -8.59 -4.50
C MET A 91 14.35 -9.29 -5.76
N PHE A 92 14.54 -8.54 -6.86
CA PHE A 92 15.14 -9.06 -8.08
C PHE A 92 16.68 -8.99 -7.97
N THR A 93 17.23 -9.96 -7.27
CA THR A 93 18.68 -10.17 -7.21
C THR A 93 19.08 -11.14 -8.30
N ARG A 94 20.37 -11.23 -8.66
CA ARG A 94 20.85 -12.20 -9.67
C ARG A 94 20.83 -13.66 -9.20
N ASN A 95 20.18 -13.95 -8.07
CA ASN A 95 20.09 -15.29 -7.47
C ASN A 95 18.95 -16.11 -8.09
N GLU A 96 19.08 -17.41 -8.15
CA GLU A 96 18.07 -18.37 -8.66
C GLU A 96 16.75 -18.35 -7.86
N GLN A 97 16.79 -17.89 -6.62
CA GLN A 97 15.64 -17.93 -5.71
C GLN A 97 14.41 -17.20 -6.27
N GLN A 98 14.59 -16.00 -6.85
CA GLN A 98 13.48 -15.23 -7.43
C GLN A 98 12.89 -15.92 -8.67
N HIS A 99 13.75 -16.50 -9.52
CA HIS A 99 13.32 -17.24 -10.70
C HIS A 99 12.45 -18.43 -10.29
N ASN A 100 12.86 -19.15 -9.26
CA ASN A 100 12.11 -20.29 -8.70
C ASN A 100 10.75 -19.87 -8.15
N ILE A 101 10.64 -18.70 -7.50
CA ILE A 101 9.38 -18.16 -6.96
C ILE A 101 8.39 -17.88 -8.11
N ILE A 102 8.83 -17.14 -9.14
CA ILE A 102 7.99 -16.82 -10.30
C ILE A 102 7.60 -18.11 -11.04
N GLN A 103 8.54 -19.03 -11.23
CA GLN A 103 8.28 -20.30 -11.92
C GLN A 103 7.27 -21.19 -11.17
N LYS A 104 7.32 -21.22 -9.83
CA LYS A 104 6.30 -21.89 -9.01
C LYS A 104 4.92 -21.28 -9.22
N LEU A 105 4.81 -19.95 -9.27
CA LEU A 105 3.53 -19.29 -9.58
C LEU A 105 3.05 -19.63 -10.99
N LYS A 106 3.92 -19.58 -12.00
CA LYS A 106 3.60 -19.98 -13.38
C LYS A 106 3.04 -21.39 -13.46
N ASN A 107 3.72 -22.34 -12.80
CA ASN A 107 3.29 -23.73 -12.78
C ASN A 107 1.92 -23.90 -12.12
N LYS A 108 1.67 -23.16 -11.02
CA LYS A 108 0.40 -23.18 -10.31
C LYS A 108 -0.78 -22.70 -11.16
N ILE A 109 -0.58 -21.67 -12.00
CA ILE A 109 -1.67 -21.07 -12.81
C ILE A 109 -1.71 -21.63 -14.22
N LYS A 110 -0.82 -22.55 -14.59
CA LYS A 110 -0.64 -23.05 -15.96
C LYS A 110 -1.91 -23.63 -16.57
N TYR A 111 -2.66 -24.37 -15.78
CA TYR A 111 -3.91 -25.02 -16.22
C TYR A 111 -5.00 -23.97 -16.48
N GLU A 112 -5.25 -23.11 -15.51
CA GLU A 112 -6.26 -22.05 -15.59
C GLU A 112 -5.97 -21.07 -16.73
N TYR A 113 -4.70 -20.68 -16.89
CA TYR A 113 -4.27 -19.83 -17.99
C TYR A 113 -4.50 -20.45 -19.36
N ARG A 114 -4.13 -21.74 -19.53
CA ARG A 114 -4.38 -22.48 -20.77
C ARG A 114 -5.87 -22.61 -21.05
N LYS A 115 -6.68 -22.92 -20.04
CA LYS A 115 -8.14 -23.04 -20.16
C LYS A 115 -8.79 -21.72 -20.60
N LEU A 116 -8.35 -20.59 -20.04
CA LEU A 116 -8.81 -19.28 -20.51
C LEU A 116 -8.43 -19.03 -21.96
N LYS A 117 -7.16 -19.30 -22.32
CA LYS A 117 -6.65 -19.04 -23.68
C LYS A 117 -7.32 -19.92 -24.76
N ILE A 118 -7.76 -21.13 -24.41
CA ILE A 118 -8.45 -22.02 -25.34
C ILE A 118 -9.92 -21.58 -25.55
N ASN A 119 -10.59 -21.17 -24.47
CA ASN A 119 -12.03 -20.92 -24.50
C ASN A 119 -12.42 -19.47 -24.82
N TYR A 120 -11.46 -18.54 -24.76
CA TYR A 120 -11.72 -17.11 -24.88
C TYR A 120 -10.59 -16.41 -25.62
N ASN A 121 -10.91 -15.30 -26.26
CA ASN A 121 -9.90 -14.36 -26.73
C ASN A 121 -9.31 -13.62 -25.51
N LEU A 122 -8.13 -14.06 -25.06
CA LEU A 122 -7.46 -13.57 -23.87
C LEU A 122 -6.45 -12.48 -24.20
N GLU A 123 -6.63 -11.32 -23.60
CA GLU A 123 -5.72 -10.17 -23.72
C GLU A 123 -5.15 -9.77 -22.35
N ILE A 124 -3.85 -9.48 -22.29
CA ILE A 124 -3.18 -8.91 -21.11
C ILE A 124 -2.56 -7.58 -21.53
N ASN A 125 -3.03 -6.51 -20.93
CA ASN A 125 -2.54 -5.17 -21.22
C ASN A 125 -1.85 -4.58 -19.97
N LEU A 126 -0.52 -4.38 -20.07
CA LEU A 126 0.30 -3.80 -18.99
C LEU A 126 0.56 -2.30 -19.21
N ASN A 127 0.26 -1.77 -20.39
CA ASN A 127 0.45 -0.37 -20.77
C ASN A 127 -0.82 0.18 -21.46
N PRO A 128 -1.95 0.28 -20.75
CA PRO A 128 -3.21 0.69 -21.32
C PRO A 128 -3.20 2.16 -21.76
N THR A 129 -3.98 2.45 -22.78
CA THR A 129 -4.27 3.82 -23.25
C THR A 129 -5.02 4.63 -22.19
N LYS A 130 -5.12 5.94 -22.36
CA LYS A 130 -5.86 6.80 -21.41
C LYS A 130 -7.33 6.38 -21.27
N HIS A 131 -7.98 5.95 -22.35
CA HIS A 131 -9.36 5.47 -22.33
C HIS A 131 -9.47 4.18 -21.51
N GLU A 132 -8.61 3.20 -21.78
CA GLU A 132 -8.59 1.93 -21.06
C GLU A 132 -8.28 2.12 -19.56
N LYS A 133 -7.43 3.08 -19.19
CA LYS A 133 -7.17 3.43 -17.78
C LYS A 133 -8.46 3.84 -17.07
N LYS A 134 -9.37 4.57 -17.75
CA LYS A 134 -10.67 4.93 -17.20
C LYS A 134 -11.55 3.69 -16.97
N ASP A 135 -11.55 2.75 -17.90
CA ASP A 135 -12.30 1.50 -17.76
C ASP A 135 -11.74 0.63 -16.63
N ILE A 136 -10.42 0.56 -16.52
CA ILE A 136 -9.73 -0.14 -15.40
C ILE A 136 -10.11 0.49 -14.07
N LEU A 137 -10.15 1.82 -13.97
CA LEU A 137 -10.51 2.52 -12.74
C LEU A 137 -11.97 2.26 -12.34
N ASN A 138 -12.89 2.30 -13.30
CA ASN A 138 -14.31 1.98 -13.08
C ASN A 138 -14.50 0.52 -12.63
N PHE A 139 -13.79 -0.40 -13.28
CA PHE A 139 -13.75 -1.80 -12.88
C PHE A 139 -13.19 -1.98 -11.46
N PHE A 140 -12.09 -1.29 -11.13
CA PHE A 140 -11.51 -1.30 -9.78
C PHE A 140 -12.52 -0.84 -8.73
N ILE A 141 -13.16 0.31 -8.92
CA ILE A 141 -14.13 0.86 -7.97
C ILE A 141 -15.28 -0.14 -7.75
N THR A 142 -15.80 -0.72 -8.84
CA THR A 142 -16.89 -1.68 -8.79
C THR A 142 -16.51 -2.95 -8.03
N GLN A 143 -15.39 -3.59 -8.40
CA GLN A 143 -14.97 -4.85 -7.80
C GLN A 143 -14.47 -4.68 -6.36
N LYS A 144 -13.80 -3.55 -6.07
CA LYS A 144 -13.34 -3.25 -4.70
C LYS A 144 -14.53 -3.01 -3.76
N THR A 145 -15.54 -2.28 -4.21
CA THR A 145 -16.79 -2.10 -3.45
C THR A 145 -17.45 -3.43 -3.14
N LYS A 146 -17.60 -4.32 -4.15
CA LYS A 146 -18.13 -5.67 -3.95
C LYS A 146 -17.29 -6.48 -2.97
N GLN A 147 -15.96 -6.40 -3.06
CA GLN A 147 -15.04 -7.09 -2.16
C GLN A 147 -15.20 -6.61 -0.71
N LEU A 148 -15.17 -5.30 -0.47
CA LEU A 148 -15.29 -4.71 0.87
C LEU A 148 -16.62 -5.06 1.52
N ASN A 149 -17.73 -4.98 0.78
CA ASN A 149 -19.05 -5.36 1.28
C ASN A 149 -19.12 -6.85 1.64
N ARG A 150 -18.55 -7.73 0.80
CA ARG A 150 -18.53 -9.19 1.06
C ARG A 150 -17.72 -9.58 2.29
N THR A 151 -16.65 -8.85 2.59
CA THR A 151 -15.76 -9.11 3.73
C THR A 151 -16.15 -8.34 4.99
N ASN A 152 -17.27 -7.60 4.97
CA ASN A 152 -17.68 -6.68 6.03
C ASN A 152 -16.57 -5.68 6.45
N ALA A 153 -15.65 -5.39 5.52
CA ALA A 153 -14.62 -4.40 5.74
C ALA A 153 -15.15 -2.98 5.53
N TRP A 154 -14.53 -2.03 6.20
CA TRP A 154 -14.90 -0.63 6.02
C TRP A 154 -14.80 -0.20 4.55
N ASN A 155 -15.96 0.14 3.97
CA ASN A 155 -16.04 0.55 2.58
C ASN A 155 -15.82 2.06 2.42
N TYR A 156 -14.56 2.45 2.37
CA TYR A 156 -14.14 3.84 2.18
C TYR A 156 -14.58 4.42 0.83
N LEU A 157 -14.88 3.60 -0.17
CA LEU A 157 -15.33 4.05 -1.49
C LEU A 157 -16.78 4.60 -1.48
N ASN A 158 -17.54 4.34 -0.41
CA ASN A 158 -18.84 4.98 -0.19
C ASN A 158 -18.72 6.44 0.26
N ILE A 159 -17.50 6.89 0.63
CA ILE A 159 -17.24 8.25 1.05
C ILE A 159 -16.78 9.07 -0.16
N ASN A 160 -17.53 10.08 -0.54
CA ASN A 160 -17.28 10.88 -1.73
C ASN A 160 -15.86 11.44 -1.83
N LYS A 161 -15.28 11.89 -0.71
CA LYS A 161 -13.90 12.38 -0.66
C LYS A 161 -12.90 11.35 -1.15
N TYR A 162 -13.02 10.10 -0.69
CA TYR A 162 -12.07 9.04 -1.06
C TYR A 162 -12.30 8.54 -2.49
N LYS A 163 -13.56 8.44 -2.89
CA LYS A 163 -13.92 8.11 -4.28
C LYS A 163 -13.36 9.15 -5.25
N LYS A 164 -13.48 10.44 -4.92
CA LYS A 164 -12.90 11.54 -5.71
C LYS A 164 -11.36 11.41 -5.80
N ASN A 165 -10.68 11.13 -4.70
CA ASN A 165 -9.22 10.95 -4.71
C ASN A 165 -8.78 9.81 -5.63
N ILE A 166 -9.51 8.70 -5.65
CA ILE A 166 -9.24 7.57 -6.55
C ILE A 166 -9.47 7.99 -8.01
N ASN A 167 -10.55 8.70 -8.30
CA ASN A 167 -10.82 9.19 -9.66
C ASN A 167 -9.73 10.15 -10.16
N ASN A 168 -9.21 10.99 -9.28
CA ASN A 168 -8.13 11.93 -9.61
C ASN A 168 -6.82 11.23 -10.02
N LEU A 169 -6.64 9.93 -9.78
CA LEU A 169 -5.45 9.18 -10.25
C LEU A 169 -5.27 9.27 -11.77
N LEU A 170 -6.36 9.48 -12.53
CA LEU A 170 -6.30 9.67 -13.98
C LEU A 170 -5.88 11.09 -14.39
N GLU A 171 -6.18 12.08 -13.54
CA GLU A 171 -5.90 13.49 -13.78
C GLU A 171 -4.44 13.83 -13.44
N TYR A 172 -3.87 13.13 -12.47
CA TYR A 172 -2.45 13.24 -12.18
C TYR A 172 -1.67 12.65 -13.36
N ASN A 173 -1.07 13.50 -14.16
CA ASN A 173 -0.14 13.09 -15.23
C ASN A 173 1.17 12.56 -14.63
N ASN A 174 1.05 11.62 -13.71
CA ASN A 174 2.16 11.02 -13.00
C ASN A 174 2.53 9.72 -13.71
N LYS A 175 3.66 9.74 -14.38
CA LYS A 175 4.23 8.57 -15.08
C LYS A 175 4.48 7.37 -14.16
N ASN A 176 4.51 7.60 -12.86
CA ASN A 176 4.76 6.56 -11.86
C ASN A 176 3.49 5.75 -11.53
N ILE A 177 2.29 6.23 -11.87
CA ILE A 177 1.05 5.46 -11.65
C ILE A 177 0.87 4.47 -12.80
N THR A 178 0.81 3.18 -12.46
CA THR A 178 0.66 2.10 -13.43
C THR A 178 -0.74 1.52 -13.39
N PHE A 179 -1.24 1.15 -14.57
CA PHE A 179 -2.49 0.44 -14.75
C PHE A 179 -2.23 -0.81 -15.56
N SER A 180 -2.91 -1.90 -15.22
CA SER A 180 -2.84 -3.13 -15.99
C SER A 180 -4.15 -3.90 -15.90
N CYS A 181 -4.47 -4.70 -16.90
CA CYS A 181 -5.65 -5.53 -16.90
C CYS A 181 -5.47 -6.85 -17.65
N LEU A 182 -6.31 -7.79 -17.30
CA LEU A 182 -6.57 -9.04 -18.00
C LEU A 182 -8.01 -8.99 -18.53
N LYS A 183 -8.20 -9.19 -19.84
CA LYS A 183 -9.50 -9.18 -20.51
C LYS A 183 -9.77 -10.52 -21.18
N ILE A 184 -11.04 -10.86 -21.27
CA ILE A 184 -11.58 -11.92 -22.13
C ILE A 184 -12.74 -11.32 -22.93
N GLU A 185 -12.79 -11.56 -24.25
CA GLU A 185 -13.83 -11.01 -25.12
C GLU A 185 -14.07 -9.51 -24.88
N ASN A 186 -12.97 -8.73 -24.75
CA ASN A 186 -12.96 -7.30 -24.40
C ASN A 186 -13.49 -6.95 -23.00
N LYS A 187 -13.94 -7.91 -22.18
CA LYS A 187 -14.38 -7.69 -20.81
C LYS A 187 -13.20 -7.79 -19.84
N ILE A 188 -12.99 -6.79 -18.98
CA ILE A 188 -11.99 -6.85 -17.90
C ILE A 188 -12.45 -7.86 -16.87
N ILE A 189 -11.58 -8.83 -16.52
CA ILE A 189 -11.82 -9.85 -15.47
C ILE A 189 -10.83 -9.74 -14.31
N SER A 190 -9.70 -9.04 -14.50
CA SER A 190 -8.77 -8.66 -13.43
C SER A 190 -8.10 -7.34 -13.80
N ALA A 191 -7.82 -6.55 -12.79
CA ALA A 191 -7.12 -5.28 -12.96
C ALA A 191 -6.21 -5.00 -11.77
N HIS A 192 -5.22 -4.16 -12.00
CA HIS A 192 -4.30 -3.66 -10.99
C HIS A 192 -4.00 -2.18 -11.25
N ILE A 193 -3.95 -1.40 -10.17
CA ILE A 193 -3.43 -0.04 -10.16
C ILE A 193 -2.28 -0.01 -9.14
N GLY A 194 -1.12 0.41 -9.58
CA GLY A 194 0.10 0.43 -8.78
C GLY A 194 0.91 1.69 -8.94
N TYR A 195 2.09 1.67 -8.37
CA TYR A 195 3.00 2.80 -8.40
C TYR A 195 4.44 2.32 -8.62
N ILE A 196 5.23 3.11 -9.34
CA ILE A 196 6.66 2.85 -9.54
C ILE A 196 7.43 4.01 -8.92
N TYR A 197 8.36 3.69 -8.03
CA TYR A 197 9.25 4.68 -7.43
C TYR A 197 10.61 4.08 -7.10
N ASN A 198 11.69 4.79 -7.44
CA ASN A 198 13.07 4.33 -7.21
C ASN A 198 13.34 2.90 -7.70
N ASN A 199 12.83 2.57 -8.88
CA ASN A 199 12.95 1.24 -9.48
C ASN A 199 12.30 0.10 -8.66
N VAL A 200 11.31 0.43 -7.83
CA VAL A 200 10.46 -0.50 -7.09
C VAL A 200 9.05 -0.43 -7.66
N PHE A 201 8.46 -1.59 -7.94
CA PHE A 201 7.06 -1.70 -8.35
C PHE A 201 6.20 -1.99 -7.13
N TYR A 202 5.27 -1.10 -6.80
CA TYR A 202 4.34 -1.23 -5.67
C TYR A 202 3.00 -1.79 -6.15
N TYR A 203 2.64 -2.98 -5.67
CA TYR A 203 1.41 -3.72 -6.00
C TYR A 203 0.28 -3.33 -5.04
N ILE A 204 -0.42 -2.21 -5.31
CA ILE A 204 -1.27 -1.54 -4.31
C ILE A 204 -2.73 -2.00 -4.39
N PHE A 205 -3.35 -1.91 -5.58
CA PHE A 205 -4.80 -2.09 -5.76
C PHE A 205 -5.14 -3.23 -6.73
N PRO A 206 -4.88 -4.49 -6.39
CA PRO A 206 -5.34 -5.62 -7.18
C PRO A 206 -6.83 -5.89 -6.96
N VAL A 207 -7.54 -6.15 -8.06
CA VAL A 207 -8.94 -6.59 -8.04
C VAL A 207 -9.20 -7.62 -9.15
N TYR A 208 -10.22 -8.45 -8.96
CA TYR A 208 -10.70 -9.36 -9.99
C TYR A 208 -12.21 -9.56 -9.88
N ASP A 209 -12.82 -9.96 -10.98
CA ASP A 209 -14.24 -10.34 -11.04
C ASP A 209 -14.42 -11.73 -10.39
N ASN A 210 -15.20 -11.79 -9.32
CA ASN A 210 -15.39 -13.03 -8.56
C ASN A 210 -16.09 -14.13 -9.36
N ASP A 211 -16.84 -13.79 -10.42
CA ASP A 211 -17.50 -14.77 -11.30
C ASP A 211 -16.46 -15.61 -12.06
N TYR A 212 -15.25 -15.07 -12.23
CA TYR A 212 -14.13 -15.73 -12.87
C TYR A 212 -13.11 -16.33 -11.89
N LYS A 213 -13.42 -16.38 -10.58
CA LYS A 213 -12.52 -16.88 -9.53
C LYS A 213 -11.93 -18.26 -9.83
N LYS A 214 -12.71 -19.16 -10.44
CA LYS A 214 -12.26 -20.53 -10.84
C LYS A 214 -11.05 -20.53 -11.78
N TYR A 215 -10.79 -19.44 -12.50
CA TYR A 215 -9.65 -19.27 -13.40
C TYR A 215 -8.48 -18.51 -12.76
N SER A 216 -8.59 -18.13 -11.51
CA SER A 216 -7.54 -17.39 -10.80
C SER A 216 -7.01 -16.14 -11.53
N PRO A 217 -7.86 -15.24 -12.10
CA PRO A 217 -7.44 -14.17 -12.99
C PRO A 217 -6.50 -13.18 -12.31
N GLY A 218 -6.64 -12.94 -11.00
CA GLY A 218 -5.72 -12.10 -10.22
C GLY A 218 -4.31 -12.69 -10.18
N ASN A 219 -4.15 -14.01 -10.01
CA ASN A 219 -2.84 -14.65 -10.01
C ASN A 219 -2.22 -14.66 -11.42
N ILE A 220 -3.03 -14.76 -12.47
CA ILE A 220 -2.55 -14.66 -13.86
C ILE A 220 -1.97 -13.28 -14.11
N LEU A 221 -2.70 -12.23 -13.80
CA LEU A 221 -2.23 -10.85 -13.96
C LEU A 221 -0.99 -10.56 -13.10
N LEU A 222 -1.00 -10.99 -11.84
CA LEU A 222 0.16 -10.88 -10.93
C LEU A 222 1.41 -11.56 -11.51
N CYS A 223 1.27 -12.78 -12.04
CA CYS A 223 2.39 -13.49 -12.66
C CYS A 223 2.98 -12.69 -13.82
N LYS A 224 2.13 -12.12 -14.67
CA LYS A 224 2.57 -11.30 -15.81
C LYS A 224 3.24 -9.99 -15.39
N LEU A 225 2.77 -9.36 -14.32
CA LEU A 225 3.42 -8.20 -13.73
C LEU A 225 4.81 -8.54 -13.16
N LEU A 226 4.95 -9.68 -12.48
CA LEU A 226 6.24 -10.15 -11.95
C LEU A 226 7.23 -10.47 -13.08
N GLU A 227 6.77 -11.15 -14.15
CA GLU A 227 7.57 -11.40 -15.35
C GLU A 227 8.06 -10.09 -15.98
N ASN A 228 7.14 -9.13 -16.14
CA ASN A 228 7.49 -7.82 -16.71
C ASN A 228 8.51 -7.07 -15.85
N CYS A 229 8.31 -7.04 -14.52
CA CYS A 229 9.27 -6.39 -13.62
C CYS A 229 10.66 -7.04 -13.66
N GLN A 230 10.74 -8.35 -13.82
CA GLN A 230 12.00 -9.05 -13.98
C GLN A 230 12.69 -8.68 -15.32
N THR A 231 11.92 -8.64 -16.41
CA THR A 231 12.43 -8.28 -17.75
C THR A 231 12.91 -6.83 -17.81
N GLU A 232 12.17 -5.91 -17.21
CA GLU A 232 12.49 -4.48 -17.12
C GLU A 232 13.56 -4.16 -16.07
N ASN A 233 14.15 -5.17 -15.42
CA ASN A 233 15.20 -5.02 -14.42
C ASN A 233 14.82 -4.13 -13.23
N PHE A 234 13.59 -4.25 -12.72
CA PHE A 234 13.20 -3.61 -11.46
C PHE A 234 14.07 -4.13 -10.31
N LYS A 235 14.34 -3.27 -9.33
CA LYS A 235 15.04 -3.65 -8.09
C LYS A 235 14.22 -4.62 -7.25
N SER A 236 12.93 -4.38 -7.15
CA SER A 236 12.01 -5.23 -6.40
C SER A 236 10.55 -5.02 -6.78
N PHE A 237 9.74 -6.01 -6.44
CA PHE A 237 8.29 -5.97 -6.47
C PHE A 237 7.79 -5.97 -5.02
N ASP A 238 7.14 -4.90 -4.61
CA ASP A 238 6.62 -4.71 -3.27
C ASP A 238 5.12 -5.04 -3.24
N PHE A 239 4.75 -6.10 -2.52
CA PHE A 239 3.35 -6.51 -2.36
C PHE A 239 2.59 -5.64 -1.36
N THR A 240 3.25 -4.66 -0.77
CA THR A 240 2.76 -3.79 0.29
C THR A 240 2.34 -4.55 1.56
N ILE A 241 1.63 -3.88 2.47
CA ILE A 241 1.18 -4.50 3.72
C ILE A 241 0.07 -5.53 3.47
N GLY A 242 -0.05 -6.49 4.36
CA GLY A 242 -1.14 -7.45 4.38
C GLY A 242 -0.70 -8.88 4.67
N SER A 243 -1.62 -9.68 5.20
CA SER A 243 -1.36 -11.04 5.66
C SER A 243 -1.76 -12.13 4.66
N GLU A 244 -2.05 -11.75 3.41
CA GLU A 244 -2.53 -12.67 2.38
C GLU A 244 -1.49 -13.75 2.08
N ALA A 245 -1.96 -15.00 2.05
CA ALA A 245 -1.09 -16.19 1.92
C ALA A 245 -0.20 -16.18 0.67
N TYR A 246 -0.63 -15.53 -0.42
CA TYR A 246 0.18 -15.45 -1.64
C TYR A 246 1.39 -14.52 -1.46
N LYS A 247 1.27 -13.42 -0.71
CA LYS A 247 2.39 -12.51 -0.41
C LYS A 247 3.49 -13.23 0.34
N ARG A 248 3.12 -14.02 1.37
CA ARG A 248 4.06 -14.86 2.13
C ARG A 248 4.78 -15.92 1.29
N LYS A 249 4.14 -16.39 0.20
CA LYS A 249 4.73 -17.42 -0.69
C LYS A 249 5.58 -16.85 -1.81
N LEU A 250 5.34 -15.60 -2.18
CA LEU A 250 5.99 -14.95 -3.34
C LEU A 250 7.07 -13.95 -2.95
N ASN A 251 7.44 -13.88 -1.68
CA ASN A 251 8.49 -12.96 -1.21
C ASN A 251 9.80 -13.68 -0.93
N ASN A 252 10.89 -12.91 -0.91
CA ASN A 252 12.20 -13.29 -0.37
C ASN A 252 12.73 -12.25 0.62
N LYS A 253 11.94 -11.21 0.93
CA LYS A 253 12.21 -10.21 1.95
C LYS A 253 10.90 -9.76 2.60
N SER A 254 10.90 -9.62 3.92
CA SER A 254 9.80 -9.02 4.68
C SER A 254 10.31 -7.89 5.56
N CYS A 255 9.42 -6.95 5.88
CA CYS A 255 9.69 -5.85 6.79
C CYS A 255 8.53 -5.70 7.75
N GLU A 256 8.86 -5.55 9.03
CA GLU A 256 7.87 -5.26 10.06
C GLU A 256 7.35 -3.85 9.91
N ILE A 257 6.04 -3.72 10.02
CA ILE A 257 5.32 -2.45 9.98
C ILE A 257 4.78 -2.19 11.36
N ILE A 258 5.12 -1.06 11.91
CA ILE A 258 4.87 -0.73 13.31
C ILE A 258 3.77 0.30 13.49
N GLU A 259 3.13 0.23 14.63
CA GLU A 259 2.18 1.20 15.15
C GLU A 259 2.76 1.84 16.42
N TYR A 260 2.65 3.15 16.52
CA TYR A 260 3.06 3.94 17.68
C TYR A 260 1.87 4.70 18.22
N ILE A 261 1.62 4.57 19.52
CA ILE A 261 0.57 5.31 20.21
C ILE A 261 1.16 5.91 21.48
N SER A 262 0.92 7.21 21.66
CA SER A 262 1.26 7.96 22.87
C SER A 262 0.07 8.80 23.31
N SER A 263 -0.13 8.92 24.62
CA SER A 263 -1.21 9.71 25.20
C SER A 263 -0.65 10.99 25.80
N GLU A 264 -1.26 12.11 25.48
CA GLU A 264 -0.81 13.44 25.84
C GLU A 264 -1.72 14.11 26.89
N THR A 265 -2.93 13.59 27.05
CA THR A 265 -3.94 14.11 28.00
C THR A 265 -4.61 12.95 28.75
N ILE A 266 -5.27 13.25 29.89
CA ILE A 266 -6.06 12.26 30.64
C ILE A 266 -7.12 11.63 29.71
N LEU A 267 -7.78 12.44 28.89
CA LEU A 267 -8.75 11.97 27.92
C LEU A 267 -8.11 11.07 26.85
N GLY A 268 -6.88 11.34 26.47
CA GLY A 268 -6.09 10.51 25.55
C GLY A 268 -5.78 9.13 26.13
N TYR A 269 -5.55 9.00 27.42
CA TYR A 269 -5.33 7.70 28.07
C TYR A 269 -6.52 6.75 27.91
N THR A 270 -7.76 7.25 27.95
CA THR A 270 -8.93 6.40 27.70
C THR A 270 -8.94 5.81 26.30
N TYR A 271 -8.58 6.58 25.29
CA TYR A 271 -8.43 6.12 23.91
C TYR A 271 -7.32 5.06 23.78
N TYR A 272 -6.18 5.29 24.40
CA TYR A 272 -5.05 4.35 24.42
C TYR A 272 -5.47 3.00 24.99
N PHE A 273 -6.19 2.98 26.14
CA PHE A 273 -6.70 1.76 26.74
C PHE A 273 -7.71 1.03 25.83
N LEU A 274 -8.63 1.76 25.19
CA LEU A 274 -9.61 1.17 24.27
C LEU A 274 -8.94 0.51 23.06
N ILE A 275 -7.84 1.07 22.55
CA ILE A 275 -7.10 0.44 21.47
C ILE A 275 -6.34 -0.79 21.97
N LYS A 276 -5.74 -0.74 23.16
CA LYS A 276 -5.06 -1.91 23.75
C LYS A 276 -6.00 -3.07 24.05
N LEU A 277 -7.27 -2.79 24.41
CA LEU A 277 -8.29 -3.82 24.71
C LEU A 277 -8.90 -4.45 23.45
N LYS A 278 -8.75 -3.85 22.27
CA LYS A 278 -9.21 -4.41 20.99
C LYS A 278 -8.25 -5.45 20.39
N ILE A 279 -7.21 -5.80 21.11
CA ILE A 279 -6.23 -6.84 20.80
C ILE A 279 -6.50 -8.06 21.66
#